data_e1fea8e13a56bd8dbda10c9a918512d9
#
_entry.id   e1fea8e13a56bd8dbda10c9a918512d9
#
_cell.length_a   1.000
_cell.length_b   1.000
_cell.length_c   1.000
_cell.angle_alpha   90.00
_cell.angle_beta   90.00
_cell.angle_gamma   90.00
#
_symmetry.space_group_name_H-M   'P 1'
#
loop_
_entity.id
_entity.type
_entity.pdbx_description
1 polymer ?
#
loop_
_entity_poly.entity_id
_entity_poly.type
_entity_poly.pdbx_seq_one_letter_code
_entity_poly.pdbx_strand_id
1 'polypeptide(L)'
;ALRAGGRRAVGMKPVASGCTLGVDGWRNDDALVLQAASLPTPAYAQVKPYPFPAATAPQIAAAQVGVRVQMAPMQAAFEALAASADVVVVEGVGGWMAPLADGFEQAQLARALQLPVLLVVGLKLGCLNHARLSERAILDDGLQLAGWIGNQLVPQLDYGSEYFELLQRSLRSPCLGLLPHGD
;
A
#
# COMPACT_ATOMS: atom_id res chain seq x y z
N ALA A 1 -9.18 13.43 1.40
CA ALA A 1 -10.58 13.06 1.10
C ALA A 1 -11.32 12.56 2.35
N LEU A 2 -10.93 11.45 3.02
CA LEU A 2 -11.65 10.88 4.17
C LEU A 2 -11.79 11.87 5.34
N ARG A 3 -10.72 12.56 5.71
CA ARG A 3 -10.74 13.60 6.76
C ARG A 3 -11.63 14.79 6.39
N ALA A 4 -11.60 15.22 5.12
CA ALA A 4 -12.48 16.27 4.64
C ALA A 4 -13.97 15.86 4.70
N GLY A 5 -14.25 14.56 4.67
CA GLY A 5 -15.59 13.98 4.90
C GLY A 5 -15.92 13.75 6.38
N GLY A 6 -15.16 14.30 7.32
CA GLY A 6 -15.41 14.20 8.77
C GLY A 6 -15.03 12.87 9.43
N ARG A 7 -14.36 11.97 8.70
CA ARG A 7 -13.92 10.67 9.26
C ARG A 7 -12.60 10.80 10.01
N ARG A 8 -12.50 10.11 11.15
CA ARG A 8 -11.20 9.86 11.78
C ARG A 8 -10.51 8.77 10.96
N ALA A 9 -9.50 9.16 10.20
CA ALA A 9 -8.78 8.26 9.29
C ALA A 9 -7.31 8.25 9.62
N VAL A 10 -6.72 7.07 9.72
CA VAL A 10 -5.30 6.84 9.99
C VAL A 10 -4.66 5.99 8.91
N GLY A 11 -3.38 6.25 8.65
CA GLY A 11 -2.58 5.49 7.68
C GLY A 11 -1.66 4.48 8.37
N MET A 12 -1.39 3.37 7.71
CA MET A 12 -0.47 2.33 8.12
C MET A 12 0.39 1.87 6.95
N LYS A 13 1.70 1.75 7.15
CA LYS A 13 2.69 1.15 6.24
C LYS A 13 3.40 0.01 6.97
N PRO A 14 2.82 -1.20 7.04
CA PRO A 14 3.29 -2.28 7.91
C PRO A 14 4.77 -2.63 7.74
N VAL A 15 5.23 -2.62 6.51
CA VAL A 15 6.62 -2.89 6.13
C VAL A 15 7.11 -1.81 5.19
N ALA A 16 8.31 -1.29 5.39
CA ALA A 16 8.97 -0.39 4.46
C ALA A 16 10.45 -0.71 4.31
N SER A 17 10.93 -0.71 3.08
CA SER A 17 12.35 -0.79 2.69
C SER A 17 12.84 0.59 2.30
N GLY A 18 14.18 0.81 2.30
CA GLY A 18 14.77 2.09 1.95
C GLY A 18 14.57 3.16 3.02
N CYS A 19 14.55 2.77 4.30
CA CYS A 19 14.44 3.71 5.40
C CYS A 19 15.75 4.45 5.67
N THR A 20 15.68 5.71 6.05
CA THR A 20 16.81 6.53 6.49
C THR A 20 16.87 6.60 8.01
N LEU A 21 18.08 6.64 8.58
CA LEU A 21 18.27 6.77 10.02
C LEU A 21 18.16 8.26 10.42
N GLY A 22 17.12 8.58 11.18
CA GLY A 22 16.94 9.89 11.81
C GLY A 22 17.29 9.86 13.31
N VAL A 23 17.09 10.98 13.99
CA VAL A 23 17.33 11.12 15.43
C VAL A 23 16.49 10.16 16.29
N ASP A 24 15.29 9.84 15.83
CA ASP A 24 14.34 8.95 16.52
C ASP A 24 14.29 7.54 15.91
N GLY A 25 15.34 7.11 15.20
CA GLY A 25 15.43 5.81 14.55
C GLY A 25 15.07 5.82 13.05
N TRP A 26 14.84 4.64 12.50
CA TRP A 26 14.58 4.47 11.07
C TRP A 26 13.26 5.11 10.62
N ARG A 27 13.31 5.95 9.59
CA ARG A 27 12.19 6.69 9.00
C ARG A 27 12.01 6.34 7.53
N ASN A 28 10.78 6.36 7.07
CA ASN A 28 10.39 6.15 5.67
C ASN A 28 9.39 7.23 5.27
N ASP A 29 9.57 7.81 4.10
CA ASP A 29 8.80 8.97 3.64
C ASP A 29 7.30 8.65 3.51
N ASP A 30 6.93 7.49 2.93
CA ASP A 30 5.53 7.09 2.83
C ASP A 30 4.87 7.02 4.22
N ALA A 31 5.56 6.39 5.19
CA ALA A 31 5.05 6.26 6.54
C ALA A 31 4.92 7.61 7.26
N LEU A 32 5.83 8.55 7.01
CA LEU A 32 5.74 9.92 7.52
C LEU A 32 4.56 10.68 6.93
N VAL A 33 4.34 10.57 5.63
CA VAL A 33 3.18 11.16 4.94
C VAL A 33 1.88 10.58 5.49
N LEU A 34 1.80 9.27 5.65
CA LEU A 34 0.63 8.60 6.23
C LEU A 34 0.38 9.05 7.68
N GLN A 35 1.43 9.15 8.50
CA GLN A 35 1.32 9.65 9.88
C GLN A 35 0.81 11.10 9.92
N ALA A 36 1.41 11.98 9.12
CA ALA A 36 1.02 13.40 9.05
C ALA A 36 -0.42 13.59 8.53
N ALA A 37 -0.86 12.74 7.61
CA ALA A 37 -2.22 12.75 7.09
C ALA A 37 -3.25 12.13 8.04
N SER A 38 -2.85 11.49 9.13
CA SER A 38 -3.72 10.77 10.06
C SER A 38 -4.42 11.69 11.07
N LEU A 39 -5.63 11.30 11.48
CA LEU A 39 -6.36 11.93 12.58
C LEU A 39 -7.16 10.84 13.33
N PRO A 40 -6.88 10.59 14.63
CA PRO A 40 -5.79 11.18 15.43
C PRO A 40 -4.41 10.80 14.87
N THR A 41 -3.38 11.57 15.21
CA THR A 41 -2.01 11.26 14.81
C THR A 41 -1.49 10.06 15.63
N PRO A 42 -1.20 8.90 15.03
CA PRO A 42 -0.75 7.71 15.75
C PRO A 42 0.74 7.79 16.09
N ALA A 43 1.19 6.93 17.02
CA ALA A 43 2.61 6.70 17.23
C ALA A 43 3.24 6.10 15.97
N TYR A 44 4.44 6.57 15.60
CA TYR A 44 5.11 6.12 14.37
C TYR A 44 5.34 4.61 14.30
N ALA A 45 5.64 3.97 15.43
CA ALA A 45 5.81 2.53 15.51
C ALA A 45 4.52 1.74 15.17
N GLN A 46 3.33 2.33 15.40
CA GLN A 46 2.06 1.74 14.99
C GLN A 46 1.82 1.90 13.49
N VAL A 47 2.26 3.05 12.93
CA VAL A 47 2.18 3.26 11.47
C VAL A 47 3.09 2.27 10.74
N LYS A 48 4.30 2.03 11.25
CA LYS A 48 5.32 1.21 10.60
C LYS A 48 6.03 0.26 11.56
N PRO A 49 5.50 -0.95 11.77
CA PRO A 49 6.13 -1.99 12.58
C PRO A 49 7.50 -2.46 12.08
N TYR A 50 7.71 -2.56 10.76
CA TYR A 50 8.94 -3.07 10.18
C TYR A 50 9.65 -2.04 9.28
N PRO A 51 10.65 -1.32 9.79
CA PRO A 51 11.53 -0.44 9.02
C PRO A 51 12.81 -1.17 8.58
N PHE A 52 13.09 -1.21 7.30
CA PHE A 52 14.34 -1.78 6.78
C PHE A 52 15.19 -0.74 6.05
N PRO A 53 16.51 -0.69 6.33
CA PRO A 53 17.42 0.30 5.72
C PRO A 53 17.57 0.11 4.20
N ALA A 54 17.76 -1.15 3.76
CA ALA A 54 18.07 -1.44 2.36
C ALA A 54 16.86 -1.19 1.45
N ALA A 55 17.06 -0.44 0.36
CA ALA A 55 16.08 -0.17 -0.67
C ALA A 55 15.97 -1.36 -1.64
N THR A 56 15.37 -2.45 -1.18
CA THR A 56 15.20 -3.69 -1.93
C THR A 56 13.91 -4.41 -1.50
N ALA A 57 13.65 -5.61 -2.04
CA ALA A 57 12.51 -6.41 -1.63
C ALA A 57 12.50 -6.64 -0.10
N PRO A 58 11.34 -6.53 0.58
CA PRO A 58 11.26 -6.60 2.03
C PRO A 58 11.92 -7.82 2.65
N GLN A 59 11.75 -9.00 2.03
CA GLN A 59 12.37 -10.24 2.49
C GLN A 59 13.91 -10.16 2.48
N ILE A 60 14.49 -9.57 1.42
CA ILE A 60 15.95 -9.38 1.32
C ILE A 60 16.42 -8.38 2.37
N ALA A 61 15.73 -7.24 2.48
CA ALA A 61 16.07 -6.20 3.43
C ALA A 61 15.99 -6.68 4.89
N ALA A 62 14.99 -7.49 5.22
CA ALA A 62 14.83 -8.11 6.53
C ALA A 62 15.96 -9.10 6.85
N ALA A 63 16.32 -9.97 5.88
CA ALA A 63 17.40 -10.93 6.03
C ALA A 63 18.77 -10.26 6.30
N GLN A 64 19.06 -9.12 5.66
CA GLN A 64 20.28 -8.36 5.87
C GLN A 64 20.47 -7.86 7.32
N VAL A 65 19.37 -7.62 8.03
CA VAL A 65 19.39 -7.16 9.44
C VAL A 65 19.01 -8.28 10.42
N GLY A 66 18.94 -9.53 9.96
CA GLY A 66 18.62 -10.69 10.80
C GLY A 66 17.20 -10.71 11.36
N VAL A 67 16.27 -9.97 10.74
CA VAL A 67 14.87 -9.89 11.15
C VAL A 67 14.00 -10.76 10.26
N ARG A 68 13.07 -11.50 10.85
CA ARG A 68 12.01 -12.20 10.13
C ARG A 68 10.69 -11.43 10.30
N VAL A 69 10.08 -11.01 9.21
CA VAL A 69 8.75 -10.39 9.25
C VAL A 69 7.73 -11.42 9.69
N GLN A 70 6.91 -11.05 10.67
CA GLN A 70 5.86 -11.88 11.25
C GLN A 70 4.52 -11.14 11.19
N MET A 71 3.43 -11.88 11.09
CA MET A 71 2.07 -11.35 11.03
C MET A 71 1.66 -10.63 12.31
N ALA A 72 1.92 -11.23 13.47
CA ALA A 72 1.38 -10.77 14.75
C ALA A 72 1.71 -9.30 15.10
N PRO A 73 2.94 -8.79 14.94
CA PRO A 73 3.22 -7.37 15.21
C PRO A 73 2.43 -6.41 14.30
N MET A 74 2.19 -6.81 13.05
CA MET A 74 1.42 -5.98 12.11
C MET A 74 -0.07 -5.99 12.45
N GLN A 75 -0.62 -7.14 12.82
CA GLN A 75 -2.01 -7.25 13.29
C GLN A 75 -2.23 -6.43 14.56
N ALA A 76 -1.36 -6.55 15.57
CA ALA A 76 -1.45 -5.79 16.81
C ALA A 76 -1.40 -4.26 16.56
N ALA A 77 -0.53 -3.82 15.66
CA ALA A 77 -0.46 -2.41 15.27
C ALA A 77 -1.74 -1.95 14.54
N PHE A 78 -2.26 -2.76 13.64
CA PHE A 78 -3.52 -2.49 12.95
C PHE A 78 -4.70 -2.40 13.92
N GLU A 79 -4.83 -3.33 14.86
CA GLU A 79 -5.89 -3.33 15.89
C GLU A 79 -5.84 -2.08 16.76
N ALA A 80 -4.63 -1.67 17.17
CA ALA A 80 -4.45 -0.43 17.94
C ALA A 80 -4.87 0.82 17.15
N LEU A 81 -4.57 0.87 15.84
CA LEU A 81 -5.02 1.96 14.96
C LEU A 81 -6.54 1.93 14.76
N ALA A 82 -7.12 0.76 14.53
CA ALA A 82 -8.56 0.58 14.32
C ALA A 82 -9.39 0.95 15.56
N ALA A 83 -8.85 0.74 16.76
CA ALA A 83 -9.51 1.16 18.00
C ALA A 83 -9.61 2.70 18.14
N SER A 84 -8.77 3.46 17.46
CA SER A 84 -8.69 4.92 17.57
C SER A 84 -9.33 5.69 16.41
N ALA A 85 -9.70 5.02 15.32
CA ALA A 85 -10.14 5.65 14.08
C ALA A 85 -11.34 4.93 13.44
N ASP A 86 -12.06 5.64 12.59
CA ASP A 86 -13.20 5.08 11.84
C ASP A 86 -12.75 4.35 10.58
N VAL A 87 -11.55 4.69 10.08
CA VAL A 87 -10.96 4.11 8.87
C VAL A 87 -9.45 3.97 9.06
N VAL A 88 -8.91 2.79 8.74
CA VAL A 88 -7.48 2.55 8.61
C VAL A 88 -7.14 2.29 7.15
N VAL A 89 -6.25 3.09 6.58
CA VAL A 89 -5.72 2.89 5.23
C VAL A 89 -4.37 2.19 5.35
N VAL A 90 -4.29 0.96 4.86
CA VAL A 90 -3.05 0.16 4.91
C VAL A 90 -2.39 0.18 3.54
N GLU A 91 -1.18 0.74 3.47
CA GLU A 91 -0.38 0.72 2.27
C GLU A 91 0.56 -0.48 2.26
N GLY A 92 0.47 -1.31 1.22
CA GLY A 92 1.37 -2.43 0.98
C GLY A 92 2.76 -2.00 0.51
N VAL A 93 3.62 -2.98 0.28
CA VAL A 93 4.97 -2.79 -0.27
C VAL A 93 5.18 -3.69 -1.48
N GLY A 94 5.76 -3.15 -2.54
CA GLY A 94 6.02 -3.87 -3.79
C GLY A 94 4.74 -4.08 -4.61
N GLY A 95 4.14 -5.26 -4.51
CA GLY A 95 2.91 -5.62 -5.22
C GLY A 95 2.16 -6.73 -4.50
N TRP A 96 1.08 -7.24 -5.11
CA TRP A 96 0.19 -8.20 -4.47
C TRP A 96 0.91 -9.46 -3.97
N MET A 97 1.83 -10.01 -4.79
CA MET A 97 2.61 -11.20 -4.46
C MET A 97 4.02 -10.86 -3.95
N ALA A 98 4.26 -9.64 -3.45
CA ALA A 98 5.58 -9.28 -2.93
C ALA A 98 5.93 -10.10 -1.69
N PRO A 99 7.12 -10.76 -1.66
CA PRO A 99 7.54 -11.57 -0.53
C PRO A 99 7.95 -10.69 0.65
N LEU A 100 7.35 -10.95 1.81
CA LEU A 100 7.68 -10.30 3.09
C LEU A 100 8.63 -11.17 3.92
N ALA A 101 8.47 -12.50 3.84
CA ALA A 101 9.33 -13.52 4.43
C ALA A 101 9.15 -14.86 3.68
N ASP A 102 9.90 -15.91 4.04
CA ASP A 102 9.70 -17.23 3.48
C ASP A 102 8.28 -17.74 3.73
N GLY A 103 7.56 -18.02 2.64
CA GLY A 103 6.17 -18.45 2.66
C GLY A 103 5.18 -17.40 3.15
N PHE A 104 5.58 -16.13 3.17
CA PHE A 104 4.73 -15.02 3.59
C PHE A 104 4.80 -13.84 2.62
N GLU A 105 3.68 -13.55 1.95
CA GLU A 105 3.53 -12.52 0.93
C GLU A 105 2.57 -11.40 1.38
N GLN A 106 2.57 -10.29 0.67
CA GLN A 106 1.68 -9.15 0.91
C GLN A 106 0.19 -9.55 0.86
N ALA A 107 -0.19 -10.45 -0.04
CA ALA A 107 -1.56 -10.98 -0.13
C ALA A 107 -2.05 -11.62 1.18
N GLN A 108 -1.19 -12.37 1.87
CA GLN A 108 -1.55 -13.00 3.14
C GLN A 108 -1.78 -11.98 4.26
N LEU A 109 -1.05 -10.86 4.26
CA LEU A 109 -1.32 -9.75 5.19
C LEU A 109 -2.70 -9.14 4.92
N ALA A 110 -3.02 -8.83 3.66
CA ALA A 110 -4.33 -8.28 3.30
C ALA A 110 -5.48 -9.22 3.70
N ARG A 111 -5.32 -10.52 3.50
CA ARG A 111 -6.30 -11.56 3.91
C ARG A 111 -6.44 -11.63 5.42
N ALA A 112 -5.34 -11.60 6.18
CA ALA A 112 -5.36 -11.67 7.64
C ALA A 112 -6.04 -10.45 8.27
N LEU A 113 -5.89 -9.27 7.66
CA LEU A 113 -6.55 -8.03 8.07
C LEU A 113 -8.00 -7.92 7.56
N GLN A 114 -8.45 -8.83 6.68
CA GLN A 114 -9.80 -8.85 6.08
C GLN A 114 -10.21 -7.51 5.46
N LEU A 115 -9.28 -6.84 4.80
CA LEU A 115 -9.52 -5.52 4.22
C LEU A 115 -9.97 -5.62 2.76
N PRO A 116 -10.93 -4.79 2.33
CA PRO A 116 -11.16 -4.58 0.90
C PRO A 116 -9.93 -3.94 0.27
N VAL A 117 -9.61 -4.34 -0.94
CA VAL A 117 -8.41 -3.88 -1.66
C VAL A 117 -8.76 -2.72 -2.58
N LEU A 118 -7.92 -1.69 -2.57
CA LEU A 118 -7.91 -0.63 -3.57
C LEU A 118 -6.63 -0.80 -4.42
N LEU A 119 -6.79 -1.03 -5.71
CA LEU A 119 -5.67 -1.18 -6.63
C LEU A 119 -5.26 0.20 -7.19
N VAL A 120 -4.03 0.61 -6.94
CA VAL A 120 -3.45 1.81 -7.56
C VAL A 120 -2.61 1.40 -8.76
N VAL A 121 -2.98 1.89 -9.94
CA VAL A 121 -2.35 1.56 -11.22
C VAL A 121 -1.52 2.73 -11.70
N GLY A 122 -0.20 2.65 -11.59
CA GLY A 122 0.70 3.63 -12.19
C GLY A 122 0.62 3.55 -13.72
N LEU A 123 0.22 4.65 -14.35
CA LEU A 123 0.09 4.71 -15.81
C LEU A 123 1.48 4.77 -16.45
N LYS A 124 1.82 3.71 -17.16
CA LYS A 124 3.06 3.53 -17.93
C LYS A 124 2.93 2.35 -18.87
N LEU A 125 3.88 2.18 -19.79
CA LEU A 125 3.95 0.98 -20.64
C LEU A 125 3.97 -0.28 -19.76
N GLY A 126 3.10 -1.24 -20.07
CA GLY A 126 2.92 -2.50 -19.34
C GLY A 126 1.83 -2.44 -18.26
N CYS A 127 1.30 -1.27 -17.90
CA CYS A 127 0.28 -1.14 -16.83
C CYS A 127 -0.99 -1.96 -17.11
N LEU A 128 -1.42 -2.11 -18.36
CA LEU A 128 -2.58 -2.93 -18.74
C LEU A 128 -2.42 -4.38 -18.29
N ASN A 129 -1.25 -4.97 -18.56
CA ASN A 129 -0.95 -6.34 -18.16
C ASN A 129 -0.85 -6.45 -16.64
N HIS A 130 -0.09 -5.57 -15.99
CA HIS A 130 0.11 -5.61 -14.54
C HIS A 130 -1.19 -5.42 -13.76
N ALA A 131 -2.04 -4.50 -14.17
CA ALA A 131 -3.32 -4.26 -13.52
C ALA A 131 -4.26 -5.48 -13.61
N ARG A 132 -4.36 -6.09 -14.82
CA ARG A 132 -5.19 -7.28 -15.03
C ARG A 132 -4.69 -8.50 -14.26
N LEU A 133 -3.36 -8.71 -14.21
CA LEU A 133 -2.78 -9.78 -13.40
C LEU A 133 -3.01 -9.55 -11.90
N SER A 134 -2.87 -8.30 -11.43
CA SER A 134 -3.12 -7.96 -10.02
C SER A 134 -4.59 -8.13 -9.65
N GLU A 135 -5.52 -7.63 -10.48
CA GLU A 135 -6.96 -7.83 -10.26
C GLU A 135 -7.30 -9.31 -10.16
N ARG A 136 -6.80 -10.11 -11.12
CA ARG A 136 -7.05 -11.56 -11.13
C ARG A 136 -6.52 -12.22 -9.86
N ALA A 137 -5.28 -11.93 -9.47
CA ALA A 137 -4.68 -12.51 -8.28
C ALA A 137 -5.45 -12.13 -7.00
N ILE A 138 -5.88 -10.87 -6.85
CA ILE A 138 -6.68 -10.42 -5.70
C ILE A 138 -8.00 -11.17 -5.61
N LEU A 139 -8.69 -11.35 -6.75
CA LEU A 139 -9.98 -12.06 -6.80
C LEU A 139 -9.81 -13.56 -6.58
N ASP A 140 -8.77 -14.18 -7.16
CA ASP A 140 -8.46 -15.61 -6.99
C ASP A 140 -8.09 -15.92 -5.52
N ASP A 141 -7.50 -14.96 -4.79
CA ASP A 141 -7.25 -15.03 -3.35
C ASP A 141 -8.51 -14.84 -2.48
N GLY A 142 -9.67 -14.64 -3.09
CA GLY A 142 -10.97 -14.52 -2.42
C GLY A 142 -11.19 -13.17 -1.72
N LEU A 143 -10.42 -12.13 -2.07
CA LEU A 143 -10.59 -10.79 -1.50
C LEU A 143 -11.48 -9.90 -2.39
N GLN A 144 -12.14 -8.96 -1.74
CA GLN A 144 -12.90 -7.94 -2.42
C GLN A 144 -11.97 -6.87 -2.99
N LEU A 145 -11.95 -6.71 -4.31
CA LEU A 145 -11.37 -5.54 -4.95
C LEU A 145 -12.45 -4.45 -5.02
N ALA A 146 -12.33 -3.46 -4.11
CA ALA A 146 -13.31 -2.37 -3.97
C ALA A 146 -13.31 -1.43 -5.19
N GLY A 147 -12.20 -1.38 -5.91
CA GLY A 147 -12.02 -0.59 -7.11
C GLY A 147 -10.55 -0.33 -7.41
N TRP A 148 -10.32 0.47 -8.43
CA TRP A 148 -8.98 0.88 -8.82
C TRP A 148 -8.90 2.38 -9.12
N ILE A 149 -7.69 2.93 -8.98
CA ILE A 149 -7.36 4.33 -9.30
C ILE A 149 -6.20 4.33 -10.27
N GLY A 150 -6.32 5.08 -11.38
CA GLY A 150 -5.19 5.42 -12.23
C GLY A 150 -4.31 6.46 -11.53
N ASN A 151 -2.99 6.28 -11.56
CA ASN A 151 -2.04 7.25 -11.04
C ASN A 151 -1.08 7.69 -12.14
N GLN A 152 -1.09 8.98 -12.49
CA GLN A 152 -0.22 9.55 -13.50
C GLN A 152 1.17 9.77 -12.90
N LEU A 153 2.16 8.99 -13.37
CA LEU A 153 3.51 8.98 -12.79
C LEU A 153 4.42 10.08 -13.32
N VAL A 154 4.04 10.70 -14.44
CA VAL A 154 4.80 11.77 -15.11
C VAL A 154 3.83 12.86 -15.56
N PRO A 155 4.27 14.13 -15.68
CA PRO A 155 3.40 15.23 -16.09
C PRO A 155 2.71 14.99 -17.43
N GLN A 156 3.40 14.36 -18.36
CA GLN A 156 2.86 14.01 -19.68
C GLN A 156 3.28 12.58 -20.04
N LEU A 157 2.29 11.73 -20.26
CA LEU A 157 2.46 10.35 -20.71
C LEU A 157 1.89 10.23 -22.12
N ASP A 158 2.71 9.80 -23.06
CA ASP A 158 2.23 9.48 -24.40
C ASP A 158 1.14 8.40 -24.32
N TYR A 159 0.02 8.66 -25.00
CA TYR A 159 -1.16 7.78 -24.98
C TYR A 159 -1.75 7.53 -23.56
N GLY A 160 -1.57 8.47 -22.63
CA GLY A 160 -2.06 8.31 -21.24
C GLY A 160 -3.57 8.15 -21.15
N SER A 161 -4.33 8.89 -21.96
CA SER A 161 -5.79 8.76 -22.08
C SER A 161 -6.20 7.39 -22.60
N GLU A 162 -5.53 6.89 -23.62
CA GLU A 162 -5.81 5.59 -24.22
C GLU A 162 -5.49 4.44 -23.25
N TYR A 163 -4.40 4.54 -22.49
CA TYR A 163 -4.10 3.59 -21.41
C TYR A 163 -5.22 3.57 -20.37
N PHE A 164 -5.68 4.73 -19.95
CA PHE A 164 -6.73 4.85 -18.93
C PHE A 164 -8.06 4.29 -19.44
N GLU A 165 -8.48 4.63 -20.65
CA GLU A 165 -9.68 4.07 -21.28
C GLU A 165 -9.62 2.55 -21.46
N LEU A 166 -8.46 2.01 -21.87
CA LEU A 166 -8.28 0.57 -22.00
C LEU A 166 -8.35 -0.15 -20.65
N LEU A 167 -7.81 0.45 -19.58
CA LEU A 167 -7.97 -0.06 -18.22
C LEU A 167 -9.45 -0.09 -17.80
N GLN A 168 -10.20 0.99 -18.05
CA GLN A 168 -11.63 1.05 -17.74
C GLN A 168 -12.46 -0.06 -18.43
N ARG A 169 -12.06 -0.44 -19.66
CA ARG A 169 -12.71 -1.51 -20.41
C ARG A 169 -12.23 -2.91 -20.02
N SER A 170 -11.02 -3.04 -19.49
CA SER A 170 -10.33 -4.32 -19.25
C SER A 170 -10.49 -4.84 -17.83
N LEU A 171 -10.60 -3.96 -16.85
CA LEU A 171 -10.79 -4.31 -15.44
C LEU A 171 -12.28 -4.49 -15.14
N ARG A 172 -12.60 -5.49 -14.33
CA ARG A 172 -13.97 -5.79 -13.89
C ARG A 172 -14.40 -4.91 -12.72
N SER A 173 -13.43 -4.50 -11.90
CA SER A 173 -13.68 -3.68 -10.73
C SER A 173 -13.89 -2.22 -11.12
N PRO A 174 -14.66 -1.44 -10.33
CA PRO A 174 -15.00 -0.07 -10.69
C PRO A 174 -13.77 0.84 -10.69
N CYS A 175 -13.69 1.71 -11.70
CA CYS A 175 -12.74 2.82 -11.72
C CYS A 175 -13.22 3.91 -10.76
N LEU A 176 -12.40 4.27 -9.78
CA LEU A 176 -12.70 5.31 -8.79
C LEU A 176 -12.14 6.69 -9.18
N GLY A 177 -11.31 6.75 -10.21
CA GLY A 177 -10.79 8.00 -10.74
C GLY A 177 -9.36 7.93 -11.24
N LEU A 178 -8.85 9.10 -11.61
CA LEU A 178 -7.48 9.34 -12.03
C LEU A 178 -6.85 10.37 -11.10
N LEU A 179 -5.71 10.03 -10.53
CA LEU A 179 -4.85 10.99 -9.84
C LEU A 179 -3.90 11.60 -10.86
N PRO A 180 -3.94 12.93 -11.06
CA PRO A 180 -2.97 13.60 -11.91
C PRO A 180 -1.58 13.53 -11.28
N HIS A 181 -0.55 13.78 -12.10
CA HIS A 181 0.80 13.97 -11.57
C HIS A 181 0.80 15.15 -10.59
N GLY A 182 1.31 14.92 -9.39
CA GLY A 182 1.50 15.97 -8.38
C GLY A 182 2.80 16.71 -8.62
N ASP A 183 2.83 17.99 -8.27
CA ASP A 183 4.05 18.81 -8.26
C ASP A 183 4.97 18.42 -7.09
#